data_8ad9835a97f023356a33c33722d1ce32
#
_entry.id   8ad9835a97f023356a33c33722d1ce32
#
_cell.length_a   1.000
_cell.length_b   1.000
_cell.length_c   1.000
_cell.angle_alpha   90.00
_cell.angle_beta   90.00
_cell.angle_gamma   90.00
#
_symmetry.space_group_name_H-M   'P 1'
#
loop_
_entity.id
_entity.type
_entity.pdbx_description
1 polymer ?
#
loop_
_entity_poly.entity_id
_entity_poly.type
_entity_poly.pdbx_seq_one_letter_code
_entity_poly.pdbx_strand_id
1 'polypeptide(L)'
;MNFGVELTQIPGTILDRGKMGGVTGLEFLNKIFYISDGIMLAQIREIAGVDGSTLQNWLKRGWVVNPKNKMYSKEQLARILIINMLRDTMQLSDISFLLTYVNGVAGREEDDIIPESRLYDYICRLVDMLTGTESLTQDSLTALIEECTADYEEKLSGARRRLNSALEIIILSLYANVIKHRADQLVEQLKNG
;
A
#
# COMPACT_ATOMS: atom_id res chain seq x y z
N MET A 1 6.11 -11.31 -22.05
CA MET A 1 7.29 -11.45 -21.19
C MET A 1 6.78 -11.67 -19.77
N ASN A 2 6.99 -12.85 -19.23
CA ASN A 2 6.62 -13.12 -17.84
C ASN A 2 7.76 -12.61 -16.95
N PHE A 3 7.58 -11.50 -16.25
CA PHE A 3 8.59 -10.95 -15.36
C PHE A 3 8.60 -11.62 -13.98
N GLY A 4 7.76 -12.66 -13.77
CA GLY A 4 7.77 -13.49 -12.54
C GLY A 4 7.80 -12.65 -11.27
N VAL A 5 6.85 -11.72 -11.14
CA VAL A 5 6.80 -10.84 -9.98
C VAL A 5 6.28 -11.61 -8.79
N GLU A 6 7.16 -12.30 -8.08
CA GLU A 6 6.87 -12.77 -6.72
C GLU A 6 7.26 -11.67 -5.73
N LEU A 7 6.27 -11.05 -5.12
CA LEU A 7 6.52 -10.20 -3.96
C LEU A 7 6.75 -11.11 -2.75
N THR A 8 8.00 -11.28 -2.37
CA THR A 8 8.41 -12.07 -1.21
C THR A 8 8.06 -11.38 0.12
N GLN A 9 7.84 -10.08 0.09
CA GLN A 9 7.47 -9.28 1.26
C GLN A 9 5.99 -8.91 1.22
N ILE A 10 5.42 -8.69 2.40
CA ILE A 10 4.09 -8.08 2.54
C ILE A 10 4.18 -6.64 2.00
N PRO A 11 3.27 -6.18 1.13
CA PRO A 11 3.35 -4.86 0.51
C PRO A 11 3.56 -3.72 1.51
N GLY A 12 4.54 -2.87 1.26
CA GLY A 12 4.88 -1.73 2.12
C GLY A 12 5.63 -2.08 3.41
N THR A 13 5.99 -3.35 3.64
CA THR A 13 6.74 -3.80 4.82
C THR A 13 8.10 -4.40 4.46
N ILE A 14 8.93 -4.64 5.48
CA ILE A 14 10.17 -5.42 5.35
C ILE A 14 9.97 -6.89 5.78
N LEU A 15 8.75 -7.30 6.06
CA LEU A 15 8.42 -8.62 6.57
C LEU A 15 8.27 -9.62 5.44
N ASP A 16 8.94 -10.77 5.58
CA ASP A 16 8.83 -11.88 4.65
C ASP A 16 7.44 -12.52 4.75
N ARG A 17 6.73 -12.58 3.61
CA ARG A 17 5.36 -13.10 3.52
C ARG A 17 5.27 -14.58 3.91
N GLY A 18 6.24 -15.39 3.49
CA GLY A 18 6.28 -16.82 3.81
C GLY A 18 6.42 -17.06 5.31
N LYS A 19 7.27 -16.28 5.99
CA LYS A 19 7.45 -16.36 7.44
C LYS A 19 6.22 -15.89 8.23
N MET A 20 5.37 -15.06 7.61
CA MET A 20 4.12 -14.58 8.21
C MET A 20 2.91 -15.48 7.87
N GLY A 21 3.14 -16.68 7.32
CA GLY A 21 2.08 -17.62 6.98
C GLY A 21 1.26 -17.22 5.76
N GLY A 22 1.81 -16.41 4.87
CA GLY A 22 1.17 -15.97 3.62
C GLY A 22 0.13 -14.87 3.78
N VAL A 23 -0.15 -14.38 5.00
CA VAL A 23 -1.17 -13.35 5.26
C VAL A 23 -0.75 -11.99 4.74
N THR A 24 -1.71 -11.25 4.18
CA THR A 24 -1.54 -9.87 3.70
C THR A 24 -2.79 -9.04 4.00
N GLY A 25 -2.81 -7.78 3.58
CA GLY A 25 -3.99 -6.94 3.62
C GLY A 25 -4.60 -6.78 5.00
N LEU A 26 -5.93 -6.85 5.04
CA LEU A 26 -6.69 -6.64 6.27
C LEU A 26 -6.45 -7.73 7.32
N GLU A 27 -6.20 -8.98 6.90
CA GLU A 27 -5.89 -10.08 7.82
C GLU A 27 -4.57 -9.81 8.55
N PHE A 28 -3.53 -9.37 7.83
CA PHE A 28 -2.27 -8.96 8.41
C PHE A 28 -2.44 -7.82 9.43
N LEU A 29 -3.14 -6.77 9.05
CA LEU A 29 -3.42 -5.65 9.96
C LEU A 29 -4.19 -6.11 11.21
N ASN A 30 -5.22 -6.94 11.04
CA ASN A 30 -6.00 -7.45 12.17
C ASN A 30 -5.17 -8.30 13.13
N LYS A 31 -4.19 -9.07 12.63
CA LYS A 31 -3.26 -9.82 13.51
C LYS A 31 -2.38 -8.90 14.34
N ILE A 32 -1.89 -7.79 13.77
CA ILE A 32 -1.09 -6.79 14.51
C ILE A 32 -1.95 -6.14 15.62
N PHE A 33 -3.19 -5.80 15.31
CA PHE A 33 -4.09 -5.07 16.21
C PHE A 33 -5.04 -5.98 17.00
N TYR A 34 -4.76 -7.28 17.07
CA TYR A 34 -5.63 -8.24 17.77
C TYR A 34 -5.72 -7.99 19.29
N ILE A 35 -4.61 -7.57 19.90
CA ILE A 35 -4.52 -7.40 21.37
C ILE A 35 -4.55 -5.92 21.78
N SER A 36 -4.20 -5.00 20.87
CA SER A 36 -4.04 -3.57 21.17
C SER A 36 -4.65 -2.71 20.09
N ASP A 37 -5.36 -1.66 20.48
CA ASP A 37 -5.93 -0.66 19.55
C ASP A 37 -4.89 0.27 18.93
N GLY A 38 -3.61 0.13 19.30
CA GLY A 38 -2.53 0.95 18.78
C GLY A 38 -1.16 0.30 18.93
N ILE A 39 -0.21 0.74 18.09
CA ILE A 39 1.20 0.32 18.12
C ILE A 39 2.13 1.53 18.25
N MET A 40 3.32 1.31 18.82
CA MET A 40 4.32 2.35 18.99
C MET A 40 5.19 2.54 17.74
N LEU A 41 5.89 3.67 17.66
CA LEU A 41 6.85 3.97 16.60
C LEU A 41 7.88 2.85 16.38
N ALA A 42 8.37 2.23 17.45
CA ALA A 42 9.34 1.13 17.35
C ALA A 42 8.79 -0.04 16.53
N GLN A 43 7.53 -0.43 16.78
CA GLN A 43 6.85 -1.51 16.05
C GLN A 43 6.62 -1.13 14.56
N ILE A 44 6.27 0.14 14.27
CA ILE A 44 6.16 0.61 12.89
C ILE A 44 7.50 0.47 12.17
N ARG A 45 8.61 0.83 12.81
CA ARG A 45 9.95 0.68 12.22
C ARG A 45 10.29 -0.79 11.93
N GLU A 46 9.95 -1.70 12.82
CA GLU A 46 10.13 -3.15 12.64
C GLU A 46 9.25 -3.72 11.52
N ILE A 47 8.05 -3.18 11.34
CA ILE A 47 7.10 -3.62 10.31
C ILE A 47 7.45 -3.02 8.95
N ALA A 48 7.55 -1.70 8.88
CA ALA A 48 7.64 -0.95 7.62
C ALA A 48 9.08 -0.67 7.17
N GLY A 49 10.08 -0.82 8.06
CA GLY A 49 11.45 -0.43 7.76
C GLY A 49 11.66 1.09 7.60
N VAL A 50 10.68 1.90 8.01
CA VAL A 50 10.75 3.36 7.92
C VAL A 50 11.50 3.91 9.13
N ASP A 51 12.52 4.73 8.90
CA ASP A 51 13.22 5.37 9.99
C ASP A 51 12.37 6.48 10.66
N GLY A 52 12.70 6.78 11.93
CA GLY A 52 11.91 7.72 12.72
C GLY A 52 11.91 9.14 12.16
N SER A 53 12.99 9.58 11.51
CA SER A 53 13.10 10.93 10.92
C SER A 53 12.21 11.07 9.69
N THR A 54 12.14 10.04 8.86
CA THR A 54 11.24 9.95 7.72
C THR A 54 9.77 10.03 8.17
N LEU A 55 9.38 9.23 9.16
CA LEU A 55 8.01 9.25 9.67
C LEU A 55 7.66 10.59 10.32
N GLN A 56 8.58 11.19 11.08
CA GLN A 56 8.39 12.54 11.65
C GLN A 56 8.19 13.60 10.55
N ASN A 57 8.89 13.50 9.43
CA ASN A 57 8.68 14.39 8.29
C ASN A 57 7.28 14.22 7.68
N TRP A 58 6.77 12.98 7.55
CA TRP A 58 5.41 12.71 7.06
C TRP A 58 4.34 13.28 8.00
N LEU A 59 4.52 13.13 9.32
CA LEU A 59 3.64 13.73 10.33
C LEU A 59 3.64 15.26 10.24
N LYS A 60 4.83 15.87 10.16
CA LYS A 60 4.98 17.34 10.05
C LYS A 60 4.33 17.92 8.80
N ARG A 61 4.32 17.15 7.71
CA ARG A 61 3.68 17.55 6.44
C ARG A 61 2.18 17.22 6.38
N GLY A 62 1.63 16.59 7.41
CA GLY A 62 0.21 16.20 7.45
C GLY A 62 -0.14 15.02 6.53
N TRP A 63 0.85 14.29 6.01
CA TRP A 63 0.60 13.11 5.19
C TRP A 63 0.14 11.91 6.01
N VAL A 64 0.53 11.87 7.26
CA VAL A 64 0.04 10.95 8.29
C VAL A 64 -0.42 11.78 9.47
N VAL A 65 -1.53 11.43 10.09
CA VAL A 65 -2.05 12.10 11.29
C VAL A 65 -1.16 11.79 12.49
N ASN A 66 -1.02 12.75 13.41
CA ASN A 66 -0.27 12.53 14.65
C ASN A 66 -0.90 11.39 15.49
N PRO A 67 -0.08 10.49 16.05
CA PRO A 67 -0.57 9.41 16.89
C PRO A 67 -1.17 9.96 18.20
N LYS A 68 -2.20 9.31 18.71
CA LYS A 68 -2.77 9.61 20.03
C LYS A 68 -1.94 8.90 21.12
N ASN A 69 -1.47 9.63 22.12
CA ASN A 69 -0.65 9.06 23.21
C ASN A 69 0.57 8.24 22.70
N LYS A 70 1.19 8.67 21.60
CA LYS A 70 2.29 7.96 20.93
C LYS A 70 1.91 6.59 20.34
N MET A 71 0.62 6.28 20.25
CA MET A 71 0.08 5.05 19.69
C MET A 71 -0.53 5.33 18.32
N TYR A 72 -0.13 4.57 17.32
CA TYR A 72 -0.64 4.62 15.96
C TYR A 72 -1.76 3.61 15.77
N SER A 73 -2.87 4.04 15.20
CA SER A 73 -4.01 3.18 14.89
C SER A 73 -3.75 2.28 13.66
N LYS A 74 -4.66 1.34 13.42
CA LYS A 74 -4.67 0.48 12.24
C LYS A 74 -4.74 1.29 10.93
N GLU A 75 -5.56 2.33 10.88
CA GLU A 75 -5.69 3.20 9.72
C GLU A 75 -4.40 3.99 9.46
N GLN A 76 -3.75 4.48 10.51
CA GLN A 76 -2.46 5.15 10.38
C GLN A 76 -1.36 4.21 9.90
N LEU A 77 -1.30 2.96 10.39
CA LEU A 77 -0.36 1.98 9.87
C LEU A 77 -0.63 1.67 8.41
N ALA A 78 -1.88 1.43 8.02
CA ALA A 78 -2.25 1.16 6.63
C ALA A 78 -1.77 2.31 5.70
N ARG A 79 -2.03 3.56 6.08
CA ARG A 79 -1.57 4.74 5.33
C ARG A 79 -0.05 4.82 5.24
N ILE A 80 0.67 4.53 6.32
CA ILE A 80 2.14 4.47 6.34
C ILE A 80 2.65 3.41 5.35
N LEU A 81 2.04 2.22 5.34
CA LEU A 81 2.42 1.13 4.42
C LEU A 81 2.16 1.50 2.96
N ILE A 82 1.03 2.18 2.65
CA ILE A 82 0.74 2.65 1.30
C ILE A 82 1.79 3.70 0.86
N ILE A 83 2.10 4.69 1.69
CA ILE A 83 3.13 5.67 1.37
C ILE A 83 4.50 4.98 1.17
N ASN A 84 4.84 4.04 2.06
CA ASN A 84 6.13 3.36 2.02
C ASN A 84 6.33 2.53 0.75
N MET A 85 5.30 1.85 0.25
CA MET A 85 5.38 1.04 -0.97
C MET A 85 5.49 1.87 -2.25
N LEU A 86 4.99 3.12 -2.24
CA LEU A 86 4.93 3.97 -3.44
C LEU A 86 6.10 4.95 -3.55
N ARG A 87 6.79 5.28 -2.45
CA ARG A 87 7.80 6.34 -2.40
C ARG A 87 9.02 6.12 -3.31
N ASP A 88 9.29 4.89 -3.71
CA ASP A 88 10.42 4.56 -4.58
C ASP A 88 10.13 4.79 -6.07
N THR A 89 8.85 4.97 -6.44
CA THR A 89 8.39 5.18 -7.80
C THR A 89 7.58 6.45 -8.02
N MET A 90 7.03 7.03 -6.94
CA MET A 90 6.24 8.26 -7.00
C MET A 90 6.81 9.34 -6.10
N GLN A 91 6.63 10.59 -6.47
CA GLN A 91 6.92 11.71 -5.57
C GLN A 91 5.94 11.69 -4.39
N LEU A 92 6.44 12.01 -3.20
CA LEU A 92 5.62 12.02 -1.98
C LEU A 92 4.43 13.01 -2.06
N SER A 93 4.56 14.09 -2.83
CA SER A 93 3.45 15.02 -3.13
C SER A 93 2.32 14.35 -3.90
N ASP A 94 2.67 13.50 -4.89
CA ASP A 94 1.70 12.81 -5.74
C ASP A 94 1.01 11.68 -4.97
N ILE A 95 1.76 10.98 -4.10
CA ILE A 95 1.18 10.00 -3.18
C ILE A 95 0.18 10.68 -2.24
N SER A 96 0.55 11.82 -1.66
CA SER A 96 -0.33 12.59 -0.79
C SER A 96 -1.58 13.07 -1.52
N PHE A 97 -1.42 13.57 -2.74
CA PHE A 97 -2.54 13.96 -3.60
C PHE A 97 -3.48 12.77 -3.86
N LEU A 98 -2.92 11.61 -4.22
CA LEU A 98 -3.69 10.40 -4.52
C LEU A 98 -4.51 9.93 -3.31
N LEU A 99 -3.90 9.89 -2.12
CA LEU A 99 -4.60 9.53 -0.88
C LEU A 99 -5.68 10.56 -0.51
N THR A 100 -5.41 11.85 -0.74
CA THR A 100 -6.41 12.92 -0.57
C THR A 100 -7.54 12.82 -1.60
N TYR A 101 -7.23 12.44 -2.83
CA TYR A 101 -8.24 12.20 -3.86
C TYR A 101 -9.20 11.06 -3.48
N VAL A 102 -8.71 10.03 -2.80
CA VAL A 102 -9.56 8.92 -2.28
C VAL A 102 -10.32 9.38 -1.03
N ASN A 103 -9.64 9.79 0.01
CA ASN A 103 -10.19 9.95 1.35
C ASN A 103 -10.14 11.39 1.90
N GLY A 104 -10.05 12.40 1.02
CA GLY A 104 -10.02 13.78 1.51
C GLY A 104 -8.78 14.07 2.40
N VAL A 105 -8.93 14.96 3.36
CA VAL A 105 -7.84 15.38 4.25
C VAL A 105 -7.63 14.33 5.35
N ALA A 106 -6.41 13.87 5.51
CA ALA A 106 -6.05 12.90 6.54
C ALA A 106 -6.58 13.30 7.93
N GLY A 107 -7.32 12.40 8.57
CA GLY A 107 -7.92 12.61 9.90
C GLY A 107 -9.31 13.27 9.89
N ARG A 108 -9.92 13.46 8.74
CA ARG A 108 -11.33 13.82 8.57
C ARG A 108 -12.04 12.65 7.90
N GLU A 109 -12.92 11.97 8.64
CA GLU A 109 -13.59 10.75 8.15
C GLU A 109 -14.89 11.06 7.38
N GLU A 110 -15.33 12.32 7.33
CA GLU A 110 -16.62 12.73 6.78
C GLU A 110 -16.71 12.59 5.25
N ASP A 111 -15.56 12.74 4.56
CA ASP A 111 -15.41 12.64 3.11
C ASP A 111 -14.62 11.40 2.65
N ASP A 112 -14.28 10.52 3.60
CA ASP A 112 -13.63 9.25 3.31
C ASP A 112 -14.58 8.31 2.57
N ILE A 113 -14.17 7.87 1.38
CA ILE A 113 -14.95 6.89 0.63
C ILE A 113 -14.66 5.45 1.10
N ILE A 114 -13.52 5.22 1.74
CA ILE A 114 -13.08 3.91 2.21
C ILE A 114 -12.07 4.04 3.36
N PRO A 115 -12.12 3.21 4.42
CA PRO A 115 -11.05 3.16 5.42
C PRO A 115 -9.68 2.83 4.79
N GLU A 116 -8.60 3.46 5.28
CA GLU A 116 -7.23 3.21 4.78
C GLU A 116 -6.85 1.72 4.86
N SER A 117 -7.29 1.03 5.88
CA SER A 117 -7.07 -0.42 6.04
C SER A 117 -7.75 -1.25 4.95
N ARG A 118 -8.91 -0.83 4.46
CA ARG A 118 -9.60 -1.48 3.35
C ARG A 118 -8.98 -1.12 2.00
N LEU A 119 -8.52 0.13 1.83
CA LEU A 119 -7.74 0.50 0.65
C LEU A 119 -6.47 -0.34 0.55
N TYR A 120 -5.74 -0.49 1.66
CA TYR A 120 -4.57 -1.35 1.74
C TYR A 120 -4.90 -2.82 1.42
N ASP A 121 -6.04 -3.32 1.91
CA ASP A 121 -6.52 -4.68 1.60
C ASP A 121 -6.74 -4.89 0.10
N TYR A 122 -7.43 -3.96 -0.57
CA TYR A 122 -7.62 -4.03 -2.02
C TYR A 122 -6.30 -4.01 -2.79
N ILE A 123 -5.33 -3.19 -2.37
CA ILE A 123 -3.99 -3.19 -2.96
C ILE A 123 -3.33 -4.57 -2.82
N CYS A 124 -3.35 -5.17 -1.63
CA CYS A 124 -2.77 -6.48 -1.39
C CYS A 124 -3.47 -7.58 -2.20
N ARG A 125 -4.81 -7.57 -2.25
CA ARG A 125 -5.60 -8.52 -3.07
C ARG A 125 -5.27 -8.40 -4.56
N LEU A 126 -5.17 -7.19 -5.10
CA LEU A 126 -4.78 -6.95 -6.48
C LEU A 126 -3.36 -7.44 -6.77
N VAL A 127 -2.43 -7.21 -5.86
CA VAL A 127 -1.06 -7.76 -5.95
C VAL A 127 -1.09 -9.29 -6.02
N ASP A 128 -1.93 -9.94 -5.20
CA ASP A 128 -2.08 -11.39 -5.21
C ASP A 128 -2.71 -11.91 -6.51
N MET A 129 -3.74 -11.24 -7.02
CA MET A 129 -4.39 -11.57 -8.30
C MET A 129 -3.44 -11.41 -9.49
N LEU A 130 -2.52 -10.46 -9.42
CA LEU A 130 -1.50 -10.21 -10.46
C LEU A 130 -0.32 -11.19 -10.39
N THR A 131 -0.14 -11.89 -9.28
CA THR A 131 0.92 -12.89 -9.14
C THR A 131 0.65 -14.06 -10.09
N GLY A 132 1.57 -14.31 -11.03
CA GLY A 132 1.42 -15.35 -12.05
C GLY A 132 0.68 -14.91 -13.33
N THR A 133 0.26 -13.64 -13.43
CA THR A 133 -0.32 -13.11 -14.68
C THR A 133 0.79 -12.96 -15.73
N GLU A 134 0.59 -13.55 -16.93
CA GLU A 134 1.60 -13.55 -17.99
C GLU A 134 1.79 -12.19 -18.66
N SER A 135 0.74 -11.39 -18.71
CA SER A 135 0.79 -10.03 -19.29
C SER A 135 -0.22 -9.11 -18.61
N LEU A 136 0.20 -7.89 -18.32
CA LEU A 136 -0.66 -6.82 -17.82
C LEU A 136 -0.99 -5.89 -19.00
N THR A 137 -2.27 -5.87 -19.38
CA THR A 137 -2.83 -4.90 -20.33
C THR A 137 -3.77 -3.95 -19.60
N GLN A 138 -4.12 -2.83 -20.21
CA GLN A 138 -5.09 -1.90 -19.63
C GLN A 138 -6.42 -2.58 -19.33
N ASP A 139 -6.95 -3.36 -20.29
CA ASP A 139 -8.25 -4.03 -20.14
C ASP A 139 -8.21 -5.10 -19.03
N SER A 140 -7.12 -5.87 -18.94
CA SER A 140 -6.97 -6.87 -17.89
C SER A 140 -6.83 -6.24 -16.50
N LEU A 141 -6.13 -5.13 -16.37
CA LEU A 141 -6.02 -4.41 -15.10
C LEU A 141 -7.37 -3.83 -14.66
N THR A 142 -8.11 -3.23 -15.58
CA THR A 142 -9.46 -2.71 -15.30
C THR A 142 -10.39 -3.82 -14.82
N ALA A 143 -10.42 -4.97 -15.51
CA ALA A 143 -11.23 -6.12 -15.12
C ALA A 143 -10.85 -6.67 -13.73
N LEU A 144 -9.56 -6.78 -13.42
CA LEU A 144 -9.08 -7.21 -12.10
C LEU A 144 -9.46 -6.25 -10.98
N ILE A 145 -9.40 -4.94 -11.24
CA ILE A 145 -9.83 -3.92 -10.26
C ILE A 145 -11.34 -4.03 -10.00
N GLU A 146 -12.15 -4.18 -11.05
CA GLU A 146 -13.60 -4.35 -10.91
C GLU A 146 -13.96 -5.62 -10.14
N GLU A 147 -13.30 -6.74 -10.43
CA GLU A 147 -13.46 -8.00 -9.69
C GLU A 147 -13.03 -7.85 -8.23
N CYS A 148 -11.86 -7.27 -7.98
CA CYS A 148 -11.32 -7.07 -6.63
C CYS A 148 -12.22 -6.19 -5.77
N THR A 149 -12.82 -5.15 -6.35
CA THR A 149 -13.68 -4.17 -5.67
C THR A 149 -15.16 -4.50 -5.76
N ALA A 150 -15.56 -5.72 -6.17
CA ALA A 150 -16.96 -6.11 -6.31
C ALA A 150 -17.75 -5.99 -5.00
N ASP A 151 -17.08 -6.22 -3.86
CA ASP A 151 -17.63 -6.09 -2.51
C ASP A 151 -17.63 -4.65 -1.94
N TYR A 152 -17.19 -3.65 -2.73
CA TYR A 152 -17.23 -2.25 -2.33
C TYR A 152 -18.64 -1.67 -2.44
N GLU A 153 -19.17 -1.17 -1.33
CA GLU A 153 -20.45 -0.46 -1.29
C GLU A 153 -20.23 1.05 -1.47
N GLU A 154 -20.76 1.59 -2.57
CA GLU A 154 -20.63 3.01 -2.88
C GLU A 154 -21.54 3.85 -1.99
N LYS A 155 -20.96 4.60 -1.07
CA LYS A 155 -21.69 5.49 -0.15
C LYS A 155 -21.91 6.90 -0.71
N LEU A 156 -21.00 7.35 -1.56
CA LEU A 156 -21.02 8.68 -2.18
C LEU A 156 -20.98 8.51 -3.70
N SER A 157 -21.77 9.29 -4.42
CA SER A 157 -21.79 9.25 -5.89
C SER A 157 -20.40 9.47 -6.49
N GLY A 158 -19.96 8.58 -7.38
CA GLY A 158 -18.64 8.61 -8.01
C GLY A 158 -17.49 8.06 -7.15
N ALA A 159 -17.77 7.56 -5.94
CA ALA A 159 -16.76 7.01 -5.05
C ALA A 159 -16.07 5.75 -5.63
N ARG A 160 -16.84 4.86 -6.26
CA ARG A 160 -16.28 3.67 -6.95
C ARG A 160 -15.30 4.07 -8.05
N ARG A 161 -15.65 5.09 -8.85
CA ARG A 161 -14.75 5.59 -9.89
C ARG A 161 -13.46 6.16 -9.30
N ARG A 162 -13.55 6.92 -8.21
CA ARG A 162 -12.38 7.47 -7.49
C ARG A 162 -11.49 6.35 -6.99
N LEU A 163 -12.08 5.33 -6.34
CA LEU A 163 -11.36 4.17 -5.82
C LEU A 163 -10.64 3.41 -6.93
N ASN A 164 -11.36 3.04 -8.01
CA ASN A 164 -10.79 2.26 -9.11
C ASN A 164 -9.66 3.02 -9.81
N SER A 165 -9.82 4.34 -10.05
CA SER A 165 -8.75 5.16 -10.65
C SER A 165 -7.51 5.25 -9.75
N ALA A 166 -7.70 5.33 -8.44
CA ALA A 166 -6.57 5.34 -7.50
C ALA A 166 -5.86 3.99 -7.44
N LEU A 167 -6.61 2.88 -7.39
CA LEU A 167 -6.05 1.53 -7.43
C LEU A 167 -5.26 1.27 -8.70
N GLU A 168 -5.75 1.73 -9.86
CA GLU A 168 -5.04 1.62 -11.13
C GLU A 168 -3.66 2.29 -11.07
N ILE A 169 -3.60 3.55 -10.61
CA ILE A 169 -2.35 4.29 -10.46
C ILE A 169 -1.41 3.60 -9.46
N ILE A 170 -1.93 3.15 -8.31
CA ILE A 170 -1.15 2.46 -7.29
C ILE A 170 -0.53 1.17 -7.84
N ILE A 171 -1.33 0.34 -8.51
CA ILE A 171 -0.86 -0.93 -9.05
C ILE A 171 0.17 -0.72 -10.17
N LEU A 172 -0.04 0.23 -11.07
CA LEU A 172 0.95 0.57 -12.10
C LEU A 172 2.27 1.05 -11.48
N SER A 173 2.21 1.84 -10.41
CA SER A 173 3.40 2.30 -9.69
C SER A 173 4.14 1.15 -9.00
N LEU A 174 3.42 0.22 -8.36
CA LEU A 174 4.01 -0.98 -7.79
C LEU A 174 4.66 -1.87 -8.84
N TYR A 175 4.00 -2.04 -9.98
CA TYR A 175 4.54 -2.83 -11.08
C TYR A 175 5.83 -2.21 -11.65
N ALA A 176 5.85 -0.89 -11.80
CA ALA A 176 7.05 -0.15 -12.21
C ALA A 176 8.21 -0.35 -11.22
N ASN A 177 7.92 -0.37 -9.90
CA ASN A 177 8.93 -0.63 -8.86
C ASN A 177 9.56 -2.02 -9.02
N VAL A 178 8.75 -3.04 -9.26
CA VAL A 178 9.25 -4.40 -9.45
C VAL A 178 10.12 -4.52 -10.69
N ILE A 179 9.71 -3.92 -11.82
CA ILE A 179 10.50 -3.90 -13.05
C ILE A 179 11.84 -3.18 -12.80
N LYS A 180 11.81 -2.05 -12.11
CA LYS A 180 13.02 -1.31 -11.72
C LYS A 180 13.95 -2.16 -10.88
N HIS A 181 13.45 -2.80 -9.82
CA HIS A 181 14.26 -3.69 -8.97
C HIS A 181 14.89 -4.83 -9.76
N ARG A 182 14.17 -5.41 -10.71
CA ARG A 182 14.72 -6.45 -11.58
C ARG A 182 15.88 -5.93 -12.43
N ALA A 183 15.74 -4.73 -12.99
CA ALA A 183 16.82 -4.10 -13.74
C ALA A 183 18.05 -3.83 -12.85
N ASP A 184 17.85 -3.30 -11.63
CA ASP A 184 18.92 -3.05 -10.67
C ASP A 184 19.68 -4.35 -10.30
N GLN A 185 18.96 -5.45 -10.08
CA GLN A 185 19.57 -6.76 -9.80
C GLN A 185 20.43 -7.27 -10.97
N LEU A 186 19.99 -7.08 -12.21
CA LEU A 186 20.78 -7.48 -13.39
C LEU A 186 22.05 -6.66 -13.51
N VAL A 187 22.00 -5.36 -13.21
CA VAL A 187 23.21 -4.50 -13.17
C VAL A 187 24.20 -5.00 -12.10
N GLU A 188 23.72 -5.32 -10.90
CA GLU A 188 24.60 -5.85 -9.83
C GLU A 188 25.20 -7.21 -10.21
N GLN A 189 24.46 -8.08 -10.87
CA GLN A 189 25.01 -9.35 -11.39
C GLN A 189 26.17 -9.11 -12.38
N LEU A 190 26.03 -8.13 -13.29
CA LEU A 190 27.09 -7.78 -14.24
C LEU A 190 28.33 -7.16 -13.58
N LYS A 191 28.16 -6.44 -12.46
CA LYS A 191 29.31 -5.87 -11.72
C LYS A 191 30.10 -6.92 -10.92
N ASN A 192 29.45 -8.01 -10.53
CA ASN A 192 30.01 -9.05 -9.66
C ASN A 192 30.46 -10.32 -10.41
N GLY A 193 30.25 -10.40 -11.73
CA GLY A 193 30.72 -11.47 -12.61
C GLY A 193 31.84 -11.03 -13.49
#